data_5e23a71168d43eddc5f9c565a2114b9d
#
_entry.id   5e23a71168d43eddc5f9c565a2114b9d
#
_cell.length_a   1.000
_cell.length_b   1.000
_cell.length_c   1.000
_cell.angle_alpha   90.00
_cell.angle_beta   90.00
_cell.angle_gamma   90.00
#
_symmetry.space_group_name_H-M   'P 1'
#
loop_
_entity.id
_entity.type
_entity.pdbx_description
1 polymer ?
#
loop_
_entity_poly.entity_id
_entity_poly.type
_entity_poly.pdbx_seq_one_letter_code
_entity_poly.pdbx_strand_id
1 'polypeptide(L)'
;RLLPQEDGVLYVDSDVVFFHPVEDLWNYFGHMNDQQLAVVFSDVEDDTLTIYNNWTMQHYKRYGINAGVMLMNLTRMRNSGLDALLLSWMDEYRHKELDFHDQDIFNTVFHHHPEKVFHGPCKWNFVHLVCLSQISCRGETPALVHGTNVTFSDPYLVPAYRAIGKAMQQYRLGTSLERGFIDVLEENLRRTEVSVCADKIRGFVVHWRRLARQLDIERGWYTTEPATTTT
;
A
#
# COMPACT_ATOMS: atom_id res chain seq x y z
N ARG A 1 -0.39 26.26 3.73
CA ARG A 1 -0.28 24.94 4.38
C ARG A 1 -1.67 24.42 4.69
N LEU A 2 -2.00 23.21 4.22
CA LEU A 2 -3.35 22.65 4.34
C LEU A 2 -3.65 22.10 5.75
N LEU A 3 -2.63 21.61 6.46
CA LEU A 3 -2.76 20.97 7.77
C LEU A 3 -1.76 21.58 8.78
N PRO A 4 -1.96 22.84 9.20
CA PRO A 4 -0.94 23.55 9.97
C PRO A 4 -0.82 23.09 11.43
N GLN A 5 -1.84 22.41 11.97
CA GLN A 5 -1.91 22.00 13.38
C GLN A 5 -1.69 20.49 13.57
N GLU A 6 -1.70 19.68 12.49
CA GLU A 6 -1.52 18.26 12.58
C GLU A 6 -0.04 17.89 12.69
N ASP A 7 0.29 16.96 13.58
CA ASP A 7 1.66 16.49 13.80
C ASP A 7 2.07 15.41 12.82
N GLY A 8 1.14 14.60 12.37
CA GLY A 8 1.37 13.51 11.43
C GLY A 8 0.19 13.25 10.54
N VAL A 9 0.42 12.63 9.39
CA VAL A 9 -0.62 12.23 8.44
C VAL A 9 -0.23 10.93 7.77
N LEU A 10 -1.23 10.10 7.50
CA LEU A 10 -1.15 9.01 6.54
C LEU A 10 -1.72 9.51 5.21
N TYR A 11 -0.86 9.61 4.21
CA TYR A 11 -1.26 9.81 2.82
C TYR A 11 -1.46 8.45 2.16
N VAL A 12 -2.57 8.30 1.46
CA VAL A 12 -2.85 7.13 0.61
C VAL A 12 -3.52 7.56 -0.68
N ASP A 13 -3.20 6.89 -1.77
CA ASP A 13 -3.92 7.02 -3.03
C ASP A 13 -5.35 6.47 -2.91
N SER A 14 -6.22 6.85 -3.83
CA SER A 14 -7.63 6.45 -3.81
C SER A 14 -7.88 4.99 -4.23
N ASP A 15 -6.86 4.31 -4.75
CA ASP A 15 -6.88 2.92 -5.21
C ASP A 15 -6.12 1.97 -4.29
N VAL A 16 -6.29 2.14 -2.98
CA VAL A 16 -5.74 1.24 -1.96
C VAL A 16 -6.83 0.49 -1.21
N VAL A 17 -6.54 -0.73 -0.78
CA VAL A 17 -7.42 -1.55 0.08
C VAL A 17 -6.62 -2.06 1.27
N PHE A 18 -7.07 -1.69 2.48
CA PHE A 18 -6.51 -2.19 3.73
C PHE A 18 -7.10 -3.56 4.07
N PHE A 19 -6.21 -4.51 4.37
CA PHE A 19 -6.53 -5.84 4.88
C PHE A 19 -6.11 -6.04 6.34
N HIS A 20 -5.44 -5.06 6.92
CA HIS A 20 -5.09 -4.96 8.34
C HIS A 20 -5.57 -3.63 8.90
N PRO A 21 -5.73 -3.52 10.23
CA PRO A 21 -6.03 -2.25 10.88
C PRO A 21 -5.03 -1.17 10.48
N VAL A 22 -5.53 0.03 10.19
CA VAL A 22 -4.69 1.18 9.79
C VAL A 22 -3.77 1.62 10.94
N GLU A 23 -4.14 1.33 12.17
CA GLU A 23 -3.38 1.58 13.38
C GLU A 23 -2.04 0.84 13.36
N ASP A 24 -1.97 -0.36 12.78
CA ASP A 24 -0.74 -1.13 12.65
C ASP A 24 0.27 -0.40 11.73
N LEU A 25 -0.23 0.26 10.68
CA LEU A 25 0.59 1.12 9.83
C LEU A 25 1.00 2.40 10.58
N TRP A 26 0.07 3.03 11.30
CA TRP A 26 0.32 4.24 12.08
C TRP A 26 1.43 4.06 13.13
N ASN A 27 1.53 2.88 13.72
CA ASN A 27 2.54 2.55 14.72
C ASN A 27 3.99 2.65 14.18
N TYR A 28 4.19 2.69 12.85
CA TYR A 28 5.53 2.90 12.28
C TYR A 28 6.11 4.28 12.56
N PHE A 29 5.32 5.26 12.97
CA PHE A 29 5.87 6.51 13.49
C PHE A 29 6.81 6.27 14.69
N GLY A 30 6.54 5.26 15.52
CA GLY A 30 7.38 4.87 16.64
C GLY A 30 8.73 4.23 16.25
N HIS A 31 8.90 3.81 15.00
CA HIS A 31 10.15 3.25 14.50
C HIS A 31 11.07 4.31 13.87
N MET A 32 10.57 5.50 13.63
CA MET A 32 11.35 6.59 13.04
C MET A 32 12.33 7.17 14.06
N ASN A 33 13.61 7.34 13.65
CA ASN A 33 14.57 8.12 14.42
C ASN A 33 14.31 9.64 14.26
N ASP A 34 15.07 10.46 14.98
CA ASP A 34 14.86 11.91 15.03
C ASP A 34 15.13 12.65 13.72
N GLN A 35 15.89 12.05 12.79
CA GLN A 35 16.20 12.64 11.47
C GLN A 35 15.13 12.32 10.43
N GLN A 36 14.34 11.25 10.63
CA GLN A 36 13.38 10.76 9.66
C GLN A 36 12.10 11.60 9.67
N LEU A 37 11.63 11.91 8.47
CA LEU A 37 10.47 12.76 8.21
C LEU A 37 9.25 11.96 7.76
N ALA A 38 9.49 10.80 7.13
CA ALA A 38 8.43 9.94 6.60
C ALA A 38 8.78 8.46 6.69
N VAL A 39 7.74 7.63 6.74
CA VAL A 39 7.82 6.20 6.39
C VAL A 39 7.40 6.05 4.95
N VAL A 40 8.22 5.39 4.15
CA VAL A 40 8.01 5.16 2.72
C VAL A 40 8.15 3.68 2.37
N PHE A 41 7.63 3.28 1.23
CA PHE A 41 7.64 1.89 0.78
C PHE A 41 8.16 1.81 -0.65
N SER A 42 8.92 0.76 -0.98
CA SER A 42 9.35 0.51 -2.36
C SER A 42 8.16 0.17 -3.25
N ASP A 43 8.32 0.44 -4.54
CA ASP A 43 7.38 -0.03 -5.54
C ASP A 43 7.52 -1.56 -5.72
N VAL A 44 8.69 -2.03 -6.15
CA VAL A 44 8.99 -3.47 -6.23
C VAL A 44 10.47 -3.73 -6.00
N GLU A 45 10.79 -4.65 -5.09
CA GLU A 45 12.16 -5.04 -4.76
C GLU A 45 12.60 -6.26 -5.60
N ASP A 46 12.54 -6.12 -6.92
CA ASP A 46 12.92 -7.15 -7.89
C ASP A 46 13.62 -6.52 -9.08
N ASP A 47 14.87 -6.93 -9.33
CA ASP A 47 15.71 -6.37 -10.38
C ASP A 47 15.15 -6.56 -11.79
N THR A 48 14.30 -7.55 -11.99
CA THR A 48 13.71 -7.85 -13.30
C THR A 48 12.42 -7.10 -13.58
N LEU A 49 11.76 -6.60 -12.51
CA LEU A 49 10.46 -5.97 -12.58
C LEU A 49 10.47 -4.50 -12.18
N THR A 50 11.57 -4.02 -11.56
CA THR A 50 11.63 -2.61 -11.14
C THR A 50 11.56 -1.67 -12.33
N ILE A 51 10.68 -0.67 -12.20
CA ILE A 51 10.49 0.39 -13.20
C ILE A 51 11.74 1.29 -13.32
N TYR A 52 12.62 1.30 -12.32
CA TYR A 52 13.76 2.20 -12.22
C TYR A 52 15.02 1.73 -12.96
N ASN A 53 15.06 0.52 -13.53
CA ASN A 53 16.24 0.01 -14.24
C ASN A 53 16.69 0.87 -15.44
N ASN A 54 15.74 1.49 -16.14
CA ASN A 54 16.01 2.35 -17.31
C ASN A 54 15.62 3.81 -17.06
N TRP A 55 15.47 4.19 -15.79
CA TRP A 55 15.00 5.50 -15.39
C TRP A 55 16.10 6.53 -15.46
N THR A 56 15.83 7.67 -16.05
CA THR A 56 16.83 8.75 -16.22
C THR A 56 16.90 9.69 -15.01
N MET A 57 15.87 9.65 -14.14
CA MET A 57 15.81 10.47 -12.95
C MET A 57 16.42 9.73 -11.76
N GLN A 58 16.96 10.51 -10.83
CA GLN A 58 17.47 9.98 -9.57
C GLN A 58 16.31 9.43 -8.71
N HIS A 59 16.54 8.27 -8.11
CA HIS A 59 15.54 7.64 -7.26
C HIS A 59 16.15 7.09 -5.96
N TYR A 60 15.30 6.94 -4.96
CA TYR A 60 15.71 6.46 -3.65
C TYR A 60 16.23 5.02 -3.73
N LYS A 61 17.48 4.81 -3.30
CA LYS A 61 18.15 3.50 -3.34
C LYS A 61 17.99 2.81 -4.72
N ARG A 62 17.97 1.46 -4.71
CA ARG A 62 17.92 0.64 -5.93
C ARG A 62 16.54 0.58 -6.59
N TYR A 63 15.49 0.59 -5.79
CA TYR A 63 14.12 0.27 -6.24
C TYR A 63 13.17 1.47 -6.18
N GLY A 64 13.67 2.63 -5.78
CA GLY A 64 12.84 3.81 -5.59
C GLY A 64 11.82 3.66 -4.44
N ILE A 65 10.94 4.63 -4.35
CA ILE A 65 9.76 4.59 -3.50
C ILE A 65 8.51 4.74 -4.35
N ASN A 66 7.40 4.17 -3.88
CA ASN A 66 6.07 4.47 -4.38
C ASN A 66 5.42 5.51 -3.45
N ALA A 67 4.96 6.63 -4.00
CA ALA A 67 4.42 7.74 -3.23
C ALA A 67 2.95 7.54 -2.81
N GLY A 68 2.28 6.50 -3.29
CA GLY A 68 0.87 6.28 -3.02
C GLY A 68 0.53 5.78 -1.61
N VAL A 69 1.55 5.49 -0.78
CA VAL A 69 1.38 5.21 0.66
C VAL A 69 2.55 5.83 1.42
N MET A 70 2.28 6.83 2.24
CA MET A 70 3.32 7.51 3.03
C MET A 70 2.80 7.93 4.40
N LEU A 71 3.55 7.62 5.46
CA LEU A 71 3.36 8.26 6.78
C LEU A 71 4.28 9.47 6.86
N MET A 72 3.73 10.65 7.11
CA MET A 72 4.48 11.91 7.13
C MET A 72 4.42 12.56 8.51
N ASN A 73 5.58 12.80 9.12
CA ASN A 73 5.67 13.61 10.32
C ASN A 73 5.71 15.09 9.93
N LEU A 74 4.55 15.72 9.93
CA LEU A 74 4.37 17.08 9.44
C LEU A 74 5.11 18.11 10.29
N THR A 75 5.24 17.88 11.58
CA THR A 75 6.01 18.77 12.48
C THR A 75 7.50 18.75 12.11
N ARG A 76 8.09 17.57 11.92
CA ARG A 76 9.49 17.48 11.50
C ARG A 76 9.68 18.02 10.08
N MET A 77 8.75 17.74 9.14
CA MET A 77 8.81 18.28 7.77
C MET A 77 8.80 19.81 7.76
N ARG A 78 7.91 20.45 8.56
CA ARG A 78 7.85 21.91 8.67
C ARG A 78 9.17 22.52 9.19
N ASN A 79 9.86 21.83 10.09
CA ASN A 79 11.07 22.30 10.73
C ASN A 79 12.36 21.94 9.97
N SER A 80 12.29 21.05 8.98
CA SER A 80 13.47 20.52 8.27
C SER A 80 13.87 21.30 7.02
N GLY A 81 13.07 22.27 6.58
CA GLY A 81 13.27 22.94 5.30
C GLY A 81 12.87 22.07 4.07
N LEU A 82 12.17 20.96 4.27
CA LEU A 82 11.74 20.06 3.18
C LEU A 82 10.89 20.79 2.14
N ASP A 83 10.04 21.74 2.55
CA ASP A 83 9.21 22.53 1.62
C ASP A 83 10.08 23.27 0.58
N ALA A 84 11.17 23.91 1.03
CA ALA A 84 12.07 24.63 0.13
C ALA A 84 12.81 23.68 -0.82
N LEU A 85 13.20 22.52 -0.32
CA LEU A 85 13.87 21.48 -1.10
C LEU A 85 12.93 20.89 -2.18
N LEU A 86 11.70 20.55 -1.83
CA LEU A 86 10.69 20.08 -2.79
C LEU A 86 10.42 21.13 -3.87
N LEU A 87 10.23 22.39 -3.49
CA LEU A 87 9.99 23.49 -4.44
C LEU A 87 11.17 23.70 -5.38
N SER A 88 12.40 23.57 -4.90
CA SER A 88 13.62 23.69 -5.73
C SER A 88 13.67 22.60 -6.80
N TRP A 89 13.36 21.34 -6.44
CA TRP A 89 13.32 20.24 -7.40
C TRP A 89 12.15 20.35 -8.38
N MET A 90 10.97 20.78 -7.90
CA MET A 90 9.83 21.07 -8.77
C MET A 90 10.15 22.15 -9.80
N ASP A 91 10.91 23.18 -9.43
CA ASP A 91 11.36 24.23 -10.35
C ASP A 91 12.38 23.71 -11.37
N GLU A 92 13.35 22.92 -10.94
CA GLU A 92 14.32 22.27 -11.82
C GLU A 92 13.66 21.35 -12.85
N TYR A 93 12.63 20.61 -12.42
CA TYR A 93 11.93 19.67 -13.28
C TYR A 93 10.71 20.26 -14.00
N ARG A 94 10.45 21.56 -13.85
CA ARG A 94 9.27 22.25 -14.45
C ARG A 94 9.10 21.99 -15.94
N HIS A 95 10.19 21.77 -16.67
CA HIS A 95 10.21 21.57 -18.13
C HIS A 95 10.56 20.15 -18.54
N LYS A 96 10.66 19.23 -17.57
CA LYS A 96 10.87 17.81 -17.84
C LYS A 96 9.54 17.08 -17.76
N GLU A 97 9.33 16.12 -18.62
CA GLU A 97 8.21 15.19 -18.46
C GLU A 97 8.50 14.32 -17.24
N LEU A 98 7.61 14.37 -16.27
CA LEU A 98 7.63 13.51 -15.09
C LEU A 98 6.67 12.35 -15.37
N ASP A 99 7.18 11.13 -15.37
CA ASP A 99 6.36 9.95 -15.68
C ASP A 99 5.47 9.54 -14.50
N PHE A 100 5.93 9.80 -13.27
CA PHE A 100 5.21 9.50 -12.03
C PHE A 100 4.95 10.74 -11.16
N HIS A 101 5.01 11.92 -11.74
CA HIS A 101 4.62 13.20 -11.12
C HIS A 101 5.31 13.49 -9.77
N ASP A 102 4.56 13.50 -8.67
CA ASP A 102 5.06 13.76 -7.33
C ASP A 102 6.00 12.65 -6.81
N GLN A 103 5.80 11.41 -7.23
CA GLN A 103 6.68 10.29 -6.91
C GLN A 103 8.11 10.53 -7.39
N ASP A 104 8.29 11.14 -8.57
CA ASP A 104 9.61 11.46 -9.11
C ASP A 104 10.34 12.49 -8.25
N ILE A 105 9.61 13.50 -7.77
CA ILE A 105 10.15 14.54 -6.89
C ILE A 105 10.57 13.94 -5.53
N PHE A 106 9.71 13.13 -4.91
CA PHE A 106 10.06 12.46 -3.65
C PHE A 106 11.24 11.50 -3.82
N ASN A 107 11.28 10.74 -4.89
CA ASN A 107 12.42 9.86 -5.19
C ASN A 107 13.72 10.65 -5.32
N THR A 108 13.73 11.78 -6.02
CA THR A 108 14.90 12.63 -6.17
C THR A 108 15.32 13.22 -4.82
N VAL A 109 14.41 13.78 -4.05
CA VAL A 109 14.71 14.34 -2.73
C VAL A 109 15.31 13.28 -1.81
N PHE A 110 14.72 12.10 -1.74
CA PHE A 110 15.19 11.04 -0.84
C PHE A 110 16.38 10.26 -1.40
N HIS A 111 16.69 10.38 -2.69
CA HIS A 111 17.99 9.96 -3.24
C HIS A 111 19.14 10.76 -2.60
N HIS A 112 18.98 12.09 -2.52
CA HIS A 112 19.99 13.00 -1.93
C HIS A 112 19.96 12.99 -0.40
N HIS A 113 18.85 12.61 0.22
CA HIS A 113 18.62 12.63 1.66
C HIS A 113 18.03 11.32 2.19
N PRO A 114 18.71 10.17 1.98
CA PRO A 114 18.19 8.86 2.35
C PRO A 114 17.99 8.69 3.87
N GLU A 115 18.71 9.47 4.68
CA GLU A 115 18.59 9.52 6.13
C GLU A 115 17.24 10.08 6.61
N LYS A 116 16.52 10.81 5.75
CA LYS A 116 15.25 11.48 6.09
C LYS A 116 14.04 10.57 6.05
N VAL A 117 14.20 9.31 5.63
CA VAL A 117 13.07 8.38 5.55
C VAL A 117 13.35 7.07 6.29
N PHE A 118 12.28 6.51 6.86
CA PHE A 118 12.23 5.14 7.31
C PHE A 118 11.63 4.29 6.18
N HIS A 119 12.34 3.27 5.73
CA HIS A 119 11.85 2.34 4.72
C HIS A 119 11.08 1.20 5.40
N GLY A 120 9.77 1.19 5.21
CA GLY A 120 8.87 0.20 5.78
C GLY A 120 8.79 -1.10 4.98
N PRO A 121 8.21 -2.16 5.55
CA PRO A 121 8.07 -3.45 4.89
C PRO A 121 7.05 -3.40 3.75
N CYS A 122 7.31 -4.14 2.68
CA CYS A 122 6.54 -4.09 1.43
C CYS A 122 5.07 -4.54 1.58
N LYS A 123 4.72 -5.24 2.65
CA LYS A 123 3.33 -5.63 2.93
C LYS A 123 2.35 -4.45 3.02
N TRP A 124 2.86 -3.23 3.28
CA TRP A 124 2.08 -2.01 3.37
C TRP A 124 1.98 -1.22 2.06
N ASN A 125 2.53 -1.76 0.97
CA ASN A 125 2.34 -1.23 -0.38
C ASN A 125 2.48 -2.36 -1.42
N PHE A 126 1.56 -3.32 -1.38
CA PHE A 126 1.59 -4.49 -2.25
C PHE A 126 0.99 -4.14 -3.62
N VAL A 127 1.83 -3.66 -4.52
CA VAL A 127 1.46 -3.33 -5.91
C VAL A 127 1.44 -4.58 -6.80
N HIS A 128 0.86 -4.48 -7.98
CA HIS A 128 0.75 -5.61 -8.91
C HIS A 128 2.11 -6.19 -9.34
N LEU A 129 3.14 -5.37 -9.50
CA LEU A 129 4.49 -5.85 -9.83
C LEU A 129 5.07 -6.72 -8.71
N VAL A 130 4.84 -6.35 -7.44
CA VAL A 130 5.19 -7.20 -6.28
C VAL A 130 4.43 -8.53 -6.34
N CYS A 131 3.17 -8.52 -6.75
CA CYS A 131 2.39 -9.75 -6.92
C CYS A 131 2.96 -10.66 -8.01
N LEU A 132 3.48 -10.11 -9.09
CA LEU A 132 4.11 -10.85 -10.19
C LEU A 132 5.52 -11.33 -9.84
N SER A 133 6.25 -10.64 -8.96
CA SER A 133 7.59 -11.01 -8.53
C SER A 133 7.61 -12.35 -7.79
N GLN A 134 8.61 -13.18 -8.06
CA GLN A 134 8.79 -14.47 -7.36
C GLN A 134 9.32 -14.31 -5.93
N ILE A 135 9.98 -13.19 -5.63
CA ILE A 135 10.61 -12.90 -4.34
C ILE A 135 9.86 -11.87 -3.50
N SER A 136 8.61 -11.57 -3.90
CA SER A 136 7.81 -10.50 -3.30
C SER A 136 7.57 -10.66 -1.80
N CYS A 137 7.78 -9.59 -1.06
CA CYS A 137 7.48 -9.42 0.37
C CYS A 137 7.93 -10.60 1.25
N ARG A 138 8.90 -11.38 0.83
CA ARG A 138 9.47 -12.52 1.58
C ARG A 138 8.40 -13.49 2.11
N GLY A 139 7.27 -13.63 1.41
CA GLY A 139 6.16 -14.49 1.81
C GLY A 139 5.21 -13.91 2.86
N GLU A 140 5.37 -12.63 3.26
CA GLU A 140 4.41 -11.97 4.14
C GLU A 140 3.06 -11.74 3.42
N THR A 141 1.98 -11.91 4.17
CA THR A 141 0.64 -11.56 3.70
C THR A 141 0.51 -10.04 3.59
N PRO A 142 0.05 -9.50 2.45
CA PRO A 142 -0.17 -8.07 2.30
C PRO A 142 -1.14 -7.52 3.33
N ALA A 143 -0.74 -6.41 3.95
CA ALA A 143 -1.58 -5.64 4.86
C ALA A 143 -2.35 -4.53 4.14
N LEU A 144 -1.78 -4.02 3.03
CA LEU A 144 -2.39 -3.08 2.11
C LEU A 144 -2.09 -3.50 0.68
N VAL A 145 -3.11 -3.57 -0.17
CA VAL A 145 -2.99 -3.81 -1.61
C VAL A 145 -3.28 -2.51 -2.34
N HIS A 146 -2.39 -2.14 -3.27
CA HIS A 146 -2.43 -0.89 -4.01
C HIS A 146 -2.66 -1.16 -5.50
N GLY A 147 -3.73 -0.60 -6.05
CA GLY A 147 -4.22 -0.83 -7.43
C GLY A 147 -3.56 0.04 -8.49
N THR A 148 -2.24 0.29 -8.36
CA THR A 148 -1.47 1.11 -9.30
C THR A 148 -1.78 0.78 -10.77
N ASN A 149 -1.66 1.77 -11.66
CA ASN A 149 -1.92 1.63 -13.10
C ASN A 149 -3.33 1.10 -13.42
N VAL A 150 -4.34 1.57 -12.69
CA VAL A 150 -5.75 1.21 -12.87
C VAL A 150 -6.06 -0.29 -12.76
N THR A 151 -5.18 -1.08 -12.14
CA THR A 151 -5.30 -2.56 -12.08
C THR A 151 -6.57 -3.04 -11.37
N PHE A 152 -7.18 -2.22 -10.49
CA PHE A 152 -8.47 -2.55 -9.88
C PHE A 152 -9.65 -2.41 -10.84
N SER A 153 -9.52 -1.66 -11.93
CA SER A 153 -10.58 -1.42 -12.89
C SER A 153 -10.34 -2.06 -14.25
N ASP A 154 -9.09 -2.19 -14.68
CA ASP A 154 -8.74 -2.75 -15.97
C ASP A 154 -8.98 -4.28 -16.01
N PRO A 155 -9.71 -4.81 -17.02
CA PRO A 155 -10.01 -6.23 -17.10
C PRO A 155 -8.84 -7.11 -17.58
N TYR A 156 -7.81 -6.52 -18.18
CA TYR A 156 -6.76 -7.26 -18.89
C TYR A 156 -5.40 -7.24 -18.22
N LEU A 157 -5.10 -6.17 -17.46
CA LEU A 157 -3.77 -6.01 -16.87
C LEU A 157 -3.46 -7.06 -15.81
N VAL A 158 -4.22 -7.09 -14.71
CA VAL A 158 -4.01 -8.07 -13.63
C VAL A 158 -5.38 -8.53 -13.10
N PRO A 159 -5.95 -9.61 -13.65
CA PRO A 159 -7.30 -10.08 -13.31
C PRO A 159 -7.55 -10.31 -11.81
N ALA A 160 -6.51 -10.71 -11.05
CA ALA A 160 -6.62 -10.88 -9.61
C ALA A 160 -6.83 -9.55 -8.85
N TYR A 161 -6.18 -8.47 -9.29
CA TYR A 161 -6.39 -7.11 -8.74
C TYR A 161 -7.78 -6.59 -9.08
N ARG A 162 -8.24 -6.84 -10.30
CA ARG A 162 -9.62 -6.52 -10.66
C ARG A 162 -10.64 -7.25 -9.79
N ALA A 163 -10.36 -8.48 -9.37
CA ALA A 163 -11.24 -9.22 -8.45
C ALA A 163 -11.38 -8.48 -7.10
N ILE A 164 -10.27 -7.90 -6.59
CA ILE A 164 -10.29 -7.05 -5.40
C ILE A 164 -11.10 -5.77 -5.65
N GLY A 165 -10.84 -5.06 -6.74
CA GLY A 165 -11.58 -3.85 -7.10
C GLY A 165 -13.08 -4.09 -7.22
N LYS A 166 -13.52 -5.19 -7.84
CA LYS A 166 -14.93 -5.59 -7.91
C LYS A 166 -15.53 -5.87 -6.53
N ALA A 167 -14.78 -6.54 -5.64
CA ALA A 167 -15.25 -6.79 -4.28
C ALA A 167 -15.45 -5.48 -3.52
N MET A 168 -14.52 -4.52 -3.67
CA MET A 168 -14.67 -3.18 -3.08
C MET A 168 -15.88 -2.42 -3.61
N GLN A 169 -16.11 -2.43 -4.91
CA GLN A 169 -17.29 -1.78 -5.51
C GLN A 169 -18.63 -2.35 -5.01
N GLN A 170 -18.65 -3.62 -4.64
CA GLN A 170 -19.85 -4.30 -4.14
C GLN A 170 -20.01 -4.20 -2.63
N TYR A 171 -18.92 -3.91 -1.90
CA TYR A 171 -18.94 -3.80 -0.46
C TYR A 171 -19.74 -2.57 0.00
N ARG A 172 -20.60 -2.79 0.99
CA ARG A 172 -21.37 -1.72 1.66
C ARG A 172 -20.77 -1.45 3.04
N LEU A 173 -20.33 -0.21 3.25
CA LEU A 173 -19.85 0.22 4.57
C LEU A 173 -20.89 -0.08 5.65
N GLY A 174 -20.43 -0.57 6.80
CA GLY A 174 -21.30 -0.93 7.91
C GLY A 174 -21.92 -2.32 7.80
N THR A 175 -21.46 -3.17 6.87
CA THR A 175 -21.84 -4.59 6.78
C THR A 175 -20.65 -5.49 7.13
N SER A 176 -20.90 -6.79 7.31
CA SER A 176 -19.88 -7.79 7.61
C SER A 176 -18.75 -7.74 6.57
N LEU A 177 -17.51 -7.64 7.03
CA LEU A 177 -16.32 -7.70 6.17
C LEU A 177 -16.15 -9.11 5.58
N GLU A 178 -16.35 -10.16 6.37
CA GLU A 178 -16.23 -11.53 5.89
C GLU A 178 -17.23 -11.81 4.79
N ARG A 179 -18.52 -11.56 5.03
CA ARG A 179 -19.59 -11.88 4.07
C ARG A 179 -19.67 -10.88 2.92
N GLY A 180 -19.58 -9.59 3.23
CA GLY A 180 -19.78 -8.52 2.26
C GLY A 180 -18.58 -8.26 1.36
N PHE A 181 -17.36 -8.58 1.82
CA PHE A 181 -16.14 -8.33 1.06
C PHE A 181 -15.35 -9.61 0.75
N ILE A 182 -14.98 -10.41 1.74
CA ILE A 182 -14.11 -11.58 1.52
C ILE A 182 -14.79 -12.68 0.70
N ASP A 183 -16.07 -13.00 0.98
CA ASP A 183 -16.82 -14.00 0.19
C ASP A 183 -16.97 -13.55 -1.27
N VAL A 184 -17.21 -12.26 -1.49
CA VAL A 184 -17.32 -11.68 -2.83
C VAL A 184 -15.96 -11.71 -3.55
N LEU A 185 -14.88 -11.41 -2.84
CA LEU A 185 -13.52 -11.49 -3.38
C LEU A 185 -13.19 -12.94 -3.80
N GLU A 186 -13.47 -13.91 -2.95
CA GLU A 186 -13.24 -15.32 -3.26
C GLU A 186 -14.03 -15.79 -4.48
N GLU A 187 -15.31 -15.39 -4.60
CA GLU A 187 -16.12 -15.69 -5.76
C GLU A 187 -15.57 -15.06 -7.05
N ASN A 188 -15.11 -13.80 -6.98
CA ASN A 188 -14.48 -13.15 -8.12
C ASN A 188 -13.17 -13.84 -8.51
N LEU A 189 -12.35 -14.26 -7.53
CA LEU A 189 -11.10 -14.98 -7.78
C LEU A 189 -11.33 -16.38 -8.40
N ARG A 190 -12.41 -17.07 -8.04
CA ARG A 190 -12.76 -18.37 -8.66
C ARG A 190 -13.01 -18.24 -10.16
N ARG A 191 -13.54 -17.09 -10.59
CA ARG A 191 -13.82 -16.78 -12.00
C ARG A 191 -12.62 -16.18 -12.74
N THR A 192 -11.53 -15.96 -12.03
CA THR A 192 -10.31 -15.39 -12.59
C THR A 192 -9.40 -16.48 -13.12
N GLU A 193 -8.79 -16.24 -14.29
CA GLU A 193 -7.81 -17.16 -14.87
C GLU A 193 -6.66 -17.47 -13.90
N VAL A 194 -6.12 -18.67 -14.03
CA VAL A 194 -4.97 -19.11 -13.24
C VAL A 194 -3.74 -18.30 -13.64
N SER A 195 -3.10 -17.66 -12.67
CA SER A 195 -1.86 -16.93 -12.84
C SER A 195 -1.10 -16.87 -11.52
N VAL A 196 0.20 -16.58 -11.59
CA VAL A 196 1.05 -16.45 -10.40
C VAL A 196 0.44 -15.49 -9.37
N CYS A 197 -0.04 -14.33 -9.81
CA CYS A 197 -0.67 -13.36 -8.93
C CYS A 197 -2.03 -13.85 -8.38
N ALA A 198 -2.84 -14.49 -9.21
CA ALA A 198 -4.13 -15.05 -8.77
C ALA A 198 -3.94 -16.12 -7.69
N ASP A 199 -2.94 -16.98 -7.83
CA ASP A 199 -2.67 -18.05 -6.87
C ASP A 199 -2.14 -17.48 -5.54
N LYS A 200 -1.27 -16.46 -5.60
CA LYS A 200 -0.82 -15.74 -4.39
C LYS A 200 -1.99 -15.09 -3.65
N ILE A 201 -2.84 -14.33 -4.37
CA ILE A 201 -3.99 -13.66 -3.76
C ILE A 201 -4.95 -14.70 -3.15
N ARG A 202 -5.23 -15.82 -3.81
CA ARG A 202 -6.03 -16.93 -3.24
C ARG A 202 -5.43 -17.45 -1.93
N GLY A 203 -4.11 -17.59 -1.86
CA GLY A 203 -3.39 -17.98 -0.63
C GLY A 203 -3.57 -16.98 0.50
N PHE A 204 -3.56 -15.68 0.20
CA PHE A 204 -3.73 -14.61 1.20
C PHE A 204 -5.16 -14.51 1.75
N VAL A 205 -6.16 -14.86 0.95
CA VAL A 205 -7.59 -14.78 1.34
C VAL A 205 -7.87 -15.54 2.64
N VAL A 206 -7.21 -16.66 2.88
CA VAL A 206 -7.37 -17.44 4.12
C VAL A 206 -7.01 -16.61 5.35
N HIS A 207 -5.92 -15.85 5.27
CA HIS A 207 -5.46 -14.96 6.36
C HIS A 207 -6.39 -13.75 6.50
N TRP A 208 -6.73 -13.09 5.40
CA TRP A 208 -7.63 -11.94 5.38
C TRP A 208 -9.03 -12.29 5.91
N ARG A 209 -9.53 -13.48 5.59
CA ARG A 209 -10.81 -13.99 6.13
C ARG A 209 -10.79 -14.08 7.66
N ARG A 210 -9.69 -14.59 8.22
CA ARG A 210 -9.54 -14.68 9.68
C ARG A 210 -9.63 -13.31 10.35
N LEU A 211 -8.91 -12.33 9.80
CA LEU A 211 -8.94 -10.94 10.30
C LEU A 211 -10.32 -10.30 10.13
N ALA A 212 -10.93 -10.44 8.97
CA ALA A 212 -12.28 -9.92 8.71
C ALA A 212 -13.30 -10.49 9.69
N ARG A 213 -13.25 -11.81 9.93
CA ARG A 213 -14.13 -12.47 10.90
C ARG A 213 -13.91 -12.00 12.33
N GLN A 214 -12.65 -11.80 12.73
CA GLN A 214 -12.32 -11.26 14.05
C GLN A 214 -12.91 -9.86 14.22
N LEU A 215 -12.72 -8.96 13.26
CA LEU A 215 -13.29 -7.61 13.28
C LEU A 215 -14.82 -7.63 13.28
N ASP A 216 -15.44 -8.54 12.56
CA ASP A 216 -16.89 -8.70 12.53
C ASP A 216 -17.43 -9.17 13.90
N ILE A 217 -16.71 -10.05 14.60
CA ILE A 217 -17.03 -10.48 15.98
C ILE A 217 -16.94 -9.29 16.94
N GLU A 218 -15.85 -8.53 16.89
CA GLU A 218 -15.63 -7.34 17.72
C GLU A 218 -16.71 -6.27 17.50
N ARG A 219 -17.25 -6.19 16.30
CA ARG A 219 -18.38 -5.31 15.94
C ARG A 219 -19.77 -5.88 16.26
N GLY A 220 -19.83 -7.10 16.79
CA GLY A 220 -21.10 -7.75 17.17
C GLY A 220 -21.91 -8.31 15.99
N TRP A 221 -21.28 -8.51 14.81
CA TRP A 221 -21.96 -9.08 13.64
C TRP A 221 -22.00 -10.61 13.62
N TYR A 222 -21.24 -11.26 14.51
CA TYR A 222 -21.35 -12.67 14.84
C TYR A 222 -21.58 -12.81 16.34
N THR A 223 -22.68 -13.47 16.72
CA THR A 223 -22.78 -14.02 18.07
C THR A 223 -21.80 -15.19 18.13
N THR A 224 -20.94 -15.19 19.14
CA THR A 224 -20.16 -16.39 19.49
C THR A 224 -21.18 -17.45 19.88
N GLU A 225 -21.46 -18.42 18.99
CA GLU A 225 -22.18 -19.61 19.42
C GLU A 225 -21.35 -20.27 20.53
N PRO A 226 -21.96 -20.55 21.71
CA PRO A 226 -21.26 -21.32 22.73
C PRO A 226 -20.93 -22.69 22.11
N ALA A 227 -19.67 -23.10 22.27
CA ALA A 227 -19.23 -24.45 21.88
C ALA A 227 -20.25 -25.44 22.49
N THR A 228 -21.00 -26.12 21.63
CA THR A 228 -21.85 -27.23 22.05
C THR A 228 -20.93 -28.31 22.61
N THR A 229 -20.82 -28.36 23.93
CA THR A 229 -20.26 -29.49 24.63
C THR A 229 -21.21 -30.68 24.39
N THR A 230 -20.85 -31.51 23.44
CA THR A 230 -21.39 -32.85 23.27
C THR A 230 -20.90 -33.66 24.48
N THR A 231 -21.77 -33.92 25.42
CA THR A 231 -21.63 -34.94 26.45
C THR A 231 -21.81 -36.33 25.84
#